data_98edba01e05a1379f4880e1a3837534c
#
_entry.id   98edba01e05a1379f4880e1a3837534c
#
_cell.length_a   1.000
_cell.length_b   1.000
_cell.length_c   1.000
_cell.angle_alpha   90.00
_cell.angle_beta   90.00
_cell.angle_gamma   90.00
#
_symmetry.space_group_name_H-M   'P 1'
#
loop_
_entity.id
_entity.type
_entity.pdbx_description
1 polymer ?
#
loop_
_entity_poly.entity_id
_entity_poly.type
_entity_poly.pdbx_seq_one_letter_code
_entity_poly.pdbx_strand_id
1 'polypeptide(L)'
;MASLAPTPNKSDDENSLVRVRPAPPVTYRPRATNTWRFVRAYMTTFQVIGSYLWLAFWARVFGQSWKNQRISPVHKRNAALVNATILELQGLFIKVGQLLSIMANFLPEEFRAELEGLQDRVPPRPFDEIKERIEGELHGKIDDVFASFDRTCIASASLGQVHEAKTRDGRRVAVKVQHKDIDEMVRLDLITIRRI
;
A
#
# COMPACT_ATOMS: atom_id res chain seq x y z
N MET A 1 3.90 -33.32 -50.92
CA MET A 1 3.51 -33.87 -49.61
C MET A 1 3.77 -32.79 -48.55
N ALA A 2 2.74 -32.05 -48.15
CA ALA A 2 2.82 -31.01 -47.15
C ALA A 2 2.47 -31.62 -45.79
N SER A 3 3.43 -31.59 -44.84
CA SER A 3 3.25 -32.02 -43.47
C SER A 3 2.55 -30.90 -42.67
N LEU A 4 1.33 -31.15 -42.23
CA LEU A 4 0.60 -30.30 -41.31
C LEU A 4 1.18 -30.48 -39.89
N ALA A 5 1.69 -29.41 -39.30
CA ALA A 5 2.06 -29.38 -37.89
C ALA A 5 0.80 -29.46 -37.01
N PRO A 6 0.84 -30.13 -35.86
CA PRO A 6 -0.31 -30.27 -34.97
C PRO A 6 -0.62 -28.92 -34.31
N THR A 7 -1.89 -28.56 -34.28
CA THR A 7 -2.42 -27.40 -33.55
C THR A 7 -2.21 -27.57 -32.04
N PRO A 8 -1.77 -26.54 -31.28
CA PRO A 8 -1.63 -26.63 -29.84
C PRO A 8 -3.00 -26.82 -29.18
N ASN A 9 -3.05 -27.81 -28.28
CA ASN A 9 -4.24 -28.16 -27.51
C ASN A 9 -4.58 -27.06 -26.51
N LYS A 10 -5.79 -26.55 -26.59
CA LYS A 10 -6.34 -25.45 -25.80
C LYS A 10 -6.57 -25.79 -24.31
N SER A 11 -6.24 -27.02 -23.88
CA SER A 11 -6.47 -27.54 -22.53
C SER A 11 -5.29 -27.34 -21.56
N ASP A 12 -4.11 -26.91 -22.05
CA ASP A 12 -2.91 -26.83 -21.22
C ASP A 12 -2.67 -25.43 -20.62
N ASP A 13 -3.39 -24.39 -21.09
CA ASP A 13 -3.25 -23.01 -20.62
C ASP A 13 -4.11 -22.67 -19.38
N GLU A 14 -5.05 -23.51 -18.99
CA GLU A 14 -5.95 -23.23 -17.86
C GLU A 14 -5.35 -23.58 -16.48
N ASN A 15 -4.20 -24.25 -16.41
CA ASN A 15 -3.66 -24.77 -15.16
C ASN A 15 -2.36 -24.10 -14.68
N SER A 16 -1.91 -23.03 -15.31
CA SER A 16 -0.73 -22.27 -14.92
C SER A 16 -1.05 -20.99 -14.13
N LEU A 17 -2.27 -20.86 -13.58
CA LEU A 17 -2.54 -19.82 -12.59
C LEU A 17 -1.71 -20.12 -11.34
N VAL A 18 -0.56 -19.46 -11.26
CA VAL A 18 0.24 -19.36 -10.03
C VAL A 18 -0.75 -18.98 -8.93
N ARG A 19 -1.05 -19.93 -8.03
CA ARG A 19 -1.82 -19.65 -6.82
C ARG A 19 -0.99 -18.73 -5.96
N VAL A 20 -1.11 -17.41 -6.19
CA VAL A 20 -0.63 -16.41 -5.26
C VAL A 20 -1.34 -16.69 -3.95
N ARG A 21 -0.58 -17.08 -2.92
CA ARG A 21 -1.14 -17.20 -1.57
C ARG A 21 -1.80 -15.88 -1.24
N PRO A 22 -3.10 -15.85 -0.89
CA PRO A 22 -3.73 -14.63 -0.45
C PRO A 22 -2.93 -14.11 0.75
N ALA A 23 -2.48 -12.87 0.67
CA ALA A 23 -1.86 -12.20 1.80
C ALA A 23 -2.85 -12.26 2.98
N PRO A 24 -2.37 -12.42 4.23
CA PRO A 24 -3.25 -12.43 5.38
C PRO A 24 -4.12 -11.19 5.37
N PRO A 25 -5.41 -11.29 5.75
CA PRO A 25 -6.34 -10.16 5.71
C PRO A 25 -5.78 -9.02 6.57
N VAL A 26 -5.40 -7.94 5.92
CA VAL A 26 -5.01 -6.71 6.62
C VAL A 26 -6.32 -6.08 7.10
N THR A 27 -6.57 -6.12 8.39
CA THR A 27 -7.75 -5.51 8.99
C THR A 27 -7.68 -3.99 8.86
N TYR A 28 -8.74 -3.41 8.31
CA TYR A 28 -8.95 -1.96 8.34
C TYR A 28 -8.91 -1.47 9.79
N ARG A 29 -8.04 -0.53 10.10
CA ARG A 29 -8.03 0.18 11.38
C ARG A 29 -8.57 1.59 11.16
N PRO A 30 -9.53 2.05 11.98
CA PRO A 30 -9.99 3.44 11.93
C PRO A 30 -8.79 4.38 12.09
N ARG A 31 -8.80 5.47 11.35
CA ARG A 31 -7.67 6.41 11.29
C ARG A 31 -7.36 7.00 12.65
N ALA A 32 -6.07 7.01 12.96
CA ALA A 32 -5.54 7.81 14.05
C ALA A 32 -5.80 9.31 13.82
N THR A 33 -5.97 10.06 14.91
CA THR A 33 -6.11 11.51 14.86
C THR A 33 -4.92 12.16 14.14
N ASN A 34 -5.12 13.31 13.51
CA ASN A 34 -4.08 14.03 12.78
C ASN A 34 -2.80 14.21 13.61
N THR A 35 -2.93 14.56 14.89
CA THR A 35 -1.79 14.73 15.81
C THR A 35 -1.01 13.41 15.98
N TRP A 36 -1.70 12.27 16.11
CA TRP A 36 -1.05 10.98 16.25
C TRP A 36 -0.24 10.59 15.00
N ARG A 37 -0.73 10.93 13.82
CA ARG A 37 -0.02 10.68 12.55
C ARG A 37 1.34 11.39 12.52
N PHE A 38 1.38 12.68 12.91
CA PHE A 38 2.63 13.42 13.05
C PHE A 38 3.56 12.79 14.06
N VAL A 39 3.08 12.57 15.27
CA VAL A 39 3.88 11.97 16.35
C VAL A 39 4.47 10.62 15.91
N ARG A 40 3.65 9.78 15.29
CA ARG A 40 4.08 8.45 14.85
C ARG A 40 5.15 8.52 13.75
N ALA A 41 4.98 9.38 12.74
CA ALA A 41 5.96 9.58 11.68
C ALA A 41 7.30 10.08 12.25
N TYR A 42 7.27 11.12 13.10
CA TYR A 42 8.48 11.65 13.72
C TYR A 42 9.16 10.66 14.66
N MET A 43 8.42 9.93 15.49
CA MET A 43 8.98 8.89 16.34
C MET A 43 9.73 7.82 15.53
N THR A 44 9.13 7.36 14.43
CA THR A 44 9.79 6.39 13.55
C THR A 44 11.06 6.98 12.94
N THR A 45 11.00 8.20 12.44
CA THR A 45 12.17 8.90 11.87
C THR A 45 13.29 9.01 12.90
N PHE A 46 13.00 9.47 14.12
CA PHE A 46 14.00 9.58 15.20
C PHE A 46 14.57 8.23 15.62
N GLN A 47 13.73 7.18 15.68
CA GLN A 47 14.20 5.83 16.01
C GLN A 47 15.17 5.29 14.95
N VAL A 48 14.83 5.47 13.65
CA VAL A 48 15.70 5.06 12.54
C VAL A 48 17.02 5.83 12.57
N ILE A 49 16.97 7.16 12.62
CA ILE A 49 18.18 8.01 12.67
C ILE A 49 19.01 7.68 13.92
N GLY A 50 18.39 7.61 15.10
CA GLY A 50 19.04 7.29 16.35
C GLY A 50 19.75 5.94 16.32
N SER A 51 19.14 4.93 15.69
CA SER A 51 19.76 3.60 15.54
C SER A 51 21.05 3.63 14.72
N TYR A 52 21.07 4.42 13.63
CA TYR A 52 22.29 4.59 12.81
C TYR A 52 23.34 5.45 13.48
N LEU A 53 22.95 6.51 14.18
CA LEU A 53 23.88 7.33 14.96
C LEU A 53 24.51 6.51 16.07
N TRP A 54 23.73 5.68 16.77
CA TRP A 54 24.22 4.74 17.78
C TRP A 54 25.22 3.74 17.19
N LEU A 55 24.88 3.14 16.04
CA LEU A 55 25.78 2.23 15.35
C LEU A 55 27.08 2.93 14.91
N ALA A 56 26.98 4.16 14.41
CA ALA A 56 28.11 4.96 13.97
C ALA A 56 29.03 5.37 15.16
N PHE A 57 28.43 5.73 16.29
CA PHE A 57 29.16 6.06 17.53
C PHE A 57 29.99 4.87 18.00
N TRP A 58 29.38 3.70 18.13
CA TRP A 58 30.10 2.50 18.59
C TRP A 58 31.09 1.96 17.55
N ALA A 59 30.86 2.21 16.26
CA ALA A 59 31.83 1.88 15.22
C ALA A 59 33.16 2.64 15.37
N ARG A 60 33.13 3.83 15.98
CA ARG A 60 34.35 4.59 16.29
C ARG A 60 35.15 3.97 17.42
N VAL A 61 34.48 3.27 18.32
CA VAL A 61 35.14 2.59 19.48
C VAL A 61 35.60 1.20 19.08
N PHE A 62 34.75 0.42 18.42
CA PHE A 62 35.00 -1.02 18.12
C PHE A 62 35.50 -1.28 16.70
N GLY A 63 35.55 -0.27 15.86
CA GLY A 63 36.03 -0.35 14.47
C GLY A 63 35.00 -0.83 13.46
N GLN A 64 35.39 -0.79 12.18
CA GLN A 64 34.51 -1.06 11.04
C GLN A 64 34.07 -2.53 10.96
N SER A 65 34.89 -3.46 11.37
CA SER A 65 34.56 -4.89 11.37
C SER A 65 33.35 -5.18 12.27
N TRP A 66 33.31 -4.56 13.45
CA TRP A 66 32.18 -4.62 14.38
C TRP A 66 30.90 -4.03 13.79
N LYS A 67 31.00 -2.90 13.07
CA LYS A 67 29.89 -2.26 12.37
C LYS A 67 29.33 -3.16 11.28
N ASN A 68 30.20 -3.72 10.43
CA ASN A 68 29.79 -4.55 9.30
C ASN A 68 28.99 -5.79 9.71
N GLN A 69 29.31 -6.37 10.88
CA GLN A 69 28.55 -7.50 11.43
C GLN A 69 27.16 -7.11 11.94
N ARG A 70 26.96 -5.84 12.31
CA ARG A 70 25.72 -5.36 12.94
C ARG A 70 24.84 -4.50 12.06
N ILE A 71 25.32 -4.06 10.90
CA ILE A 71 24.59 -3.14 10.04
C ILE A 71 23.35 -3.80 9.41
N SER A 72 23.44 -5.05 8.95
CA SER A 72 22.34 -5.78 8.33
C SER A 72 21.16 -6.03 9.29
N PRO A 73 21.37 -6.52 10.53
CA PRO A 73 20.29 -6.57 11.53
C PRO A 73 19.63 -5.22 11.82
N VAL A 74 20.41 -4.12 11.82
CA VAL A 74 19.87 -2.76 12.02
C VAL A 74 19.03 -2.35 10.82
N HIS A 75 19.50 -2.60 9.58
CA HIS A 75 18.73 -2.38 8.37
C HIS A 75 17.40 -3.13 8.39
N LYS A 76 17.43 -4.44 8.68
CA LYS A 76 16.23 -5.27 8.73
C LYS A 76 15.20 -4.76 9.74
N ARG A 77 15.65 -4.44 10.96
CA ARG A 77 14.77 -3.87 12.00
C ARG A 77 14.17 -2.54 11.59
N ASN A 78 14.98 -1.64 11.02
CA ASN A 78 14.53 -0.33 10.59
C ASN A 78 13.59 -0.41 9.38
N ALA A 79 13.86 -1.30 8.43
CA ALA A 79 13.00 -1.57 7.29
C ALA A 79 11.62 -2.04 7.74
N ALA A 80 11.56 -3.02 8.64
CA ALA A 80 10.31 -3.52 9.21
C ALA A 80 9.54 -2.42 9.99
N LEU A 81 10.25 -1.56 10.74
CA LEU A 81 9.65 -0.45 11.47
C LEU A 81 9.06 0.59 10.50
N VAL A 82 9.77 0.95 9.44
CA VAL A 82 9.30 1.88 8.41
C VAL A 82 8.08 1.31 7.68
N ASN A 83 8.15 0.04 7.25
CA ASN A 83 7.03 -0.64 6.59
C ASN A 83 5.78 -0.67 7.47
N ALA A 84 5.92 -1.09 8.74
CA ALA A 84 4.81 -1.09 9.70
C ALA A 84 4.20 0.30 9.89
N THR A 85 5.05 1.35 9.97
CA THR A 85 4.58 2.74 10.10
C THR A 85 3.85 3.22 8.85
N ILE A 86 4.35 2.90 7.66
CA ILE A 86 3.69 3.23 6.39
C ILE A 86 2.30 2.59 6.32
N LEU A 87 2.19 1.30 6.67
CA LEU A 87 0.92 0.57 6.70
C LEU A 87 -0.05 1.09 7.76
N GLU A 88 0.47 1.54 8.91
CA GLU A 88 -0.33 2.15 9.99
C GLU A 88 -0.88 3.53 9.58
N LEU A 89 -0.03 4.37 8.98
CA LEU A 89 -0.40 5.72 8.57
C LEU A 89 -1.23 5.74 7.29
N GLN A 90 -1.06 4.76 6.39
CA GLN A 90 -1.77 4.67 5.11
C GLN A 90 -1.66 5.94 4.23
N GLY A 91 -2.63 6.18 3.36
CA GLY A 91 -2.71 7.40 2.58
C GLY A 91 -1.48 7.67 1.70
N LEU A 92 -0.96 8.89 1.79
CA LEU A 92 0.21 9.31 1.00
C LEU A 92 1.48 8.57 1.42
N PHE A 93 1.60 8.11 2.68
CA PHE A 93 2.76 7.35 3.13
C PHE A 93 2.93 6.02 2.38
N ILE A 94 1.85 5.34 2.00
CA ILE A 94 1.93 4.17 1.12
C ILE A 94 2.53 4.56 -0.23
N LYS A 95 2.13 5.71 -0.79
CA LYS A 95 2.66 6.20 -2.06
C LYS A 95 4.16 6.52 -1.98
N VAL A 96 4.59 7.12 -0.87
CA VAL A 96 6.02 7.35 -0.58
C VAL A 96 6.77 6.03 -0.48
N GLY A 97 6.24 5.04 0.25
CA GLY A 97 6.83 3.71 0.36
C GLY A 97 6.96 3.00 -1.00
N GLN A 98 5.93 3.12 -1.85
CA GLN A 98 5.96 2.59 -3.23
C GLN A 98 7.05 3.28 -4.07
N LEU A 99 7.20 4.60 -3.97
CA LEU A 99 8.27 5.33 -4.66
C LEU A 99 9.65 4.91 -4.16
N LEU A 100 9.82 4.74 -2.84
CA LEU A 100 11.06 4.23 -2.26
C LEU A 100 11.38 2.82 -2.74
N SER A 101 10.38 1.97 -2.89
CA SER A 101 10.55 0.61 -3.45
C SER A 101 11.02 0.64 -4.92
N ILE A 102 10.51 1.58 -5.73
CA ILE A 102 10.97 1.75 -7.13
C ILE A 102 12.40 2.29 -7.18
N MET A 103 12.78 3.15 -6.23
CA MET A 103 14.16 3.67 -6.10
C MET A 103 15.11 2.67 -5.41
N ALA A 104 14.80 1.39 -5.48
CA ALA A 104 15.45 0.30 -4.74
C ALA A 104 16.98 0.21 -4.92
N ASN A 105 17.52 0.67 -6.04
CA ASN A 105 18.97 0.63 -6.30
C ASN A 105 19.80 1.48 -5.32
N PHE A 106 19.16 2.42 -4.60
CA PHE A 106 19.81 3.29 -3.61
C PHE A 106 19.57 2.83 -2.16
N LEU A 107 18.71 1.83 -1.96
CA LEU A 107 18.37 1.32 -0.62
C LEU A 107 19.10 0.01 -0.34
N PRO A 108 19.46 -0.25 0.94
CA PRO A 108 19.89 -1.57 1.36
C PRO A 108 18.86 -2.63 1.00
N GLU A 109 19.34 -3.86 0.69
CA GLU A 109 18.51 -4.99 0.26
C GLU A 109 17.35 -5.26 1.22
N GLU A 110 17.60 -5.11 2.53
CA GLU A 110 16.61 -5.34 3.58
C GLU A 110 15.42 -4.36 3.48
N PHE A 111 15.67 -3.10 3.08
CA PHE A 111 14.60 -2.12 2.84
C PHE A 111 13.83 -2.44 1.58
N ARG A 112 14.53 -2.84 0.51
CA ARG A 112 13.89 -3.20 -0.75
C ARG A 112 12.95 -4.37 -0.56
N ALA A 113 13.42 -5.46 0.04
CA ALA A 113 12.61 -6.66 0.29
C ALA A 113 11.38 -6.37 1.16
N GLU A 114 11.50 -5.48 2.16
CA GLU A 114 10.40 -5.15 3.06
C GLU A 114 9.36 -4.22 2.42
N LEU A 115 9.80 -3.28 1.56
CA LEU A 115 8.91 -2.31 0.92
C LEU A 115 8.27 -2.81 -0.38
N GLU A 116 8.82 -3.85 -1.01
CA GLU A 116 8.31 -4.42 -2.26
C GLU A 116 6.86 -4.89 -2.14
N GLY A 117 6.47 -5.42 -0.99
CA GLY A 117 5.11 -5.87 -0.71
C GLY A 117 4.09 -4.76 -0.40
N LEU A 118 4.46 -3.48 -0.42
CA LEU A 118 3.52 -2.37 -0.12
C LEU A 118 2.48 -2.13 -1.23
N GLN A 119 2.75 -2.58 -2.45
CA GLN A 119 1.86 -2.35 -3.58
C GLN A 119 0.53 -3.09 -3.44
N ASP A 120 0.54 -4.27 -2.81
CA ASP A 120 -0.59 -5.20 -2.76
C ASP A 120 -1.31 -5.22 -1.39
N ARG A 121 -0.94 -4.35 -0.45
CA ARG A 121 -1.35 -4.46 0.95
C ARG A 121 -2.29 -3.36 1.45
N VAL A 122 -3.01 -2.69 0.58
CA VAL A 122 -3.99 -1.68 1.02
C VAL A 122 -5.33 -2.36 1.28
N PRO A 123 -5.76 -2.49 2.57
CA PRO A 123 -7.05 -3.10 2.87
C PRO A 123 -8.19 -2.22 2.35
N PRO A 124 -9.25 -2.82 1.78
CA PRO A 124 -10.43 -2.08 1.40
C PRO A 124 -11.12 -1.47 2.63
N ARG A 125 -11.72 -0.31 2.45
CA ARG A 125 -12.57 0.29 3.47
C ARG A 125 -13.93 -0.37 3.50
N PRO A 126 -14.64 -0.29 4.66
CA PRO A 126 -16.01 -0.77 4.77
C PRO A 126 -16.91 -0.17 3.70
N PHE A 127 -17.81 -0.99 3.17
CA PHE A 127 -18.73 -0.56 2.13
C PHE A 127 -19.60 0.64 2.52
N ASP A 128 -19.97 0.76 3.79
CA ASP A 128 -20.82 1.85 4.29
C ASP A 128 -20.14 3.23 4.10
N GLU A 129 -18.81 3.33 4.29
CA GLU A 129 -18.05 4.55 4.00
C GLU A 129 -18.05 4.89 2.51
N ILE A 130 -17.95 3.86 1.67
CA ILE A 130 -17.97 4.01 0.21
C ILE A 130 -19.36 4.43 -0.27
N LYS A 131 -20.38 3.80 0.27
CA LYS A 131 -21.78 4.15 0.00
C LYS A 131 -22.05 5.62 0.35
N GLU A 132 -21.70 6.06 1.56
CA GLU A 132 -21.86 7.45 1.98
C GLU A 132 -21.14 8.42 1.04
N ARG A 133 -19.93 8.07 0.58
CA ARG A 133 -19.17 8.90 -0.37
C ARG A 133 -19.87 9.01 -1.72
N ILE A 134 -20.32 7.89 -2.27
CA ILE A 134 -21.00 7.85 -3.58
C ILE A 134 -22.32 8.63 -3.50
N GLU A 135 -23.15 8.36 -2.51
CA GLU A 135 -24.46 8.99 -2.35
C GLU A 135 -24.34 10.50 -2.09
N GLY A 136 -23.30 10.93 -1.35
CA GLY A 136 -22.99 12.33 -1.15
C GLY A 136 -22.58 13.07 -2.42
N GLU A 137 -21.75 12.46 -3.27
CA GLU A 137 -21.29 13.06 -4.54
C GLU A 137 -22.37 13.07 -5.64
N LEU A 138 -23.17 12.01 -5.69
CA LEU A 138 -24.21 11.86 -6.70
C LEU A 138 -25.54 12.52 -6.29
N HIS A 139 -25.63 13.03 -5.05
CA HIS A 139 -26.85 13.61 -4.46
C HIS A 139 -28.08 12.70 -4.58
N GLY A 140 -27.86 11.36 -4.50
CA GLY A 140 -28.89 10.34 -4.65
C GLY A 140 -28.41 8.97 -4.18
N LYS A 141 -29.33 8.01 -4.05
CA LYS A 141 -28.99 6.65 -3.64
C LYS A 141 -28.24 5.91 -4.74
N ILE A 142 -27.36 4.99 -4.35
CA ILE A 142 -26.63 4.12 -5.30
C ILE A 142 -27.63 3.41 -6.22
N ASP A 143 -28.73 2.89 -5.66
CA ASP A 143 -29.77 2.16 -6.38
C ASP A 143 -30.57 3.07 -7.37
N ASP A 144 -30.52 4.39 -7.24
CA ASP A 144 -31.14 5.32 -8.18
C ASP A 144 -30.25 5.55 -9.42
N VAL A 145 -28.93 5.39 -9.29
CA VAL A 145 -27.95 5.64 -10.35
C VAL A 145 -27.57 4.36 -11.09
N PHE A 146 -27.34 3.27 -10.34
CA PHE A 146 -26.91 2.00 -10.88
C PHE A 146 -28.01 0.96 -10.85
N ALA A 147 -28.07 0.09 -11.86
CA ALA A 147 -28.95 -1.08 -11.86
C ALA A 147 -28.45 -2.15 -10.86
N SER A 148 -27.14 -2.25 -10.67
CA SER A 148 -26.50 -3.04 -9.62
C SER A 148 -25.14 -2.45 -9.26
N PHE A 149 -24.73 -2.58 -8.00
CA PHE A 149 -23.43 -2.16 -7.48
C PHE A 149 -22.86 -3.23 -6.56
N ASP A 150 -21.65 -3.73 -6.90
CA ASP A 150 -21.02 -4.76 -6.08
C ASP A 150 -20.44 -4.11 -4.81
N ARG A 151 -20.80 -4.66 -3.65
CA ARG A 151 -20.28 -4.22 -2.34
C ARG A 151 -18.84 -4.61 -2.13
N THR A 152 -18.39 -5.68 -2.80
CA THR A 152 -17.00 -6.13 -2.76
C THR A 152 -16.18 -5.34 -3.77
N CYS A 153 -15.11 -4.70 -3.35
CA CYS A 153 -14.26 -4.00 -4.29
C CYS A 153 -13.39 -4.98 -5.10
N ILE A 154 -13.19 -4.67 -6.38
CA ILE A 154 -12.28 -5.42 -7.26
C ILE A 154 -10.82 -5.00 -7.08
N ALA A 155 -10.57 -3.78 -6.56
CA ALA A 155 -9.24 -3.29 -6.25
C ALA A 155 -9.31 -2.24 -5.13
N SER A 156 -8.29 -2.21 -4.27
CA SER A 156 -8.10 -1.19 -3.24
C SER A 156 -6.74 -0.55 -3.36
N ALA A 157 -6.67 0.77 -3.20
CA ALA A 157 -5.46 1.56 -3.25
C ALA A 157 -5.42 2.60 -2.11
N SER A 158 -4.27 3.26 -1.93
CA SER A 158 -4.05 4.23 -0.86
C SER A 158 -5.03 5.41 -0.85
N LEU A 159 -5.54 5.79 -2.02
CA LEU A 159 -6.39 6.97 -2.19
C LEU A 159 -7.86 6.64 -2.51
N GLY A 160 -8.18 5.38 -2.78
CA GLY A 160 -9.53 4.96 -3.15
C GLY A 160 -9.62 3.48 -3.47
N GLN A 161 -10.82 3.03 -3.79
CA GLN A 161 -11.06 1.65 -4.22
C GLN A 161 -11.99 1.61 -5.44
N VAL A 162 -12.01 0.48 -6.13
CA VAL A 162 -12.76 0.29 -7.37
C VAL A 162 -13.79 -0.81 -7.16
N HIS A 163 -15.01 -0.54 -7.55
CA HIS A 163 -16.14 -1.48 -7.51
C HIS A 163 -16.67 -1.76 -8.90
N GLU A 164 -17.21 -2.95 -9.11
CA GLU A 164 -17.98 -3.25 -10.29
C GLU A 164 -19.41 -2.73 -10.13
N ALA A 165 -19.97 -2.12 -11.19
CA ALA A 165 -21.34 -1.72 -11.20
C ALA A 165 -21.95 -1.91 -12.61
N LYS A 166 -23.29 -1.88 -12.68
CA LYS A 166 -24.05 -1.89 -13.93
C LYS A 166 -24.88 -0.62 -13.99
N THR A 167 -24.72 0.14 -15.04
CA THR A 167 -25.52 1.34 -15.28
C THR A 167 -26.96 0.96 -15.66
N ARG A 168 -27.89 1.92 -15.57
CA ARG A 168 -29.28 1.69 -15.88
C ARG A 168 -29.54 1.29 -17.35
N ASP A 169 -28.68 1.71 -18.25
CA ASP A 169 -28.70 1.31 -19.68
C ASP A 169 -28.00 -0.06 -19.92
N GLY A 170 -27.62 -0.78 -18.87
CA GLY A 170 -27.16 -2.15 -18.92
C GLY A 170 -25.64 -2.35 -19.11
N ARG A 171 -24.84 -1.28 -19.19
CA ARG A 171 -23.37 -1.37 -19.35
C ARG A 171 -22.69 -1.74 -18.04
N ARG A 172 -21.71 -2.64 -18.09
CA ARG A 172 -20.80 -2.92 -16.97
C ARG A 172 -19.75 -1.82 -16.90
N VAL A 173 -19.52 -1.27 -15.71
CA VAL A 173 -18.57 -0.19 -15.45
C VAL A 173 -17.75 -0.48 -14.20
N ALA A 174 -16.51 0.05 -14.18
CA ALA A 174 -15.68 0.11 -13.00
C ALA A 174 -15.81 1.49 -12.35
N VAL A 175 -16.34 1.54 -11.14
CA VAL A 175 -16.56 2.78 -10.39
C VAL A 175 -15.40 2.97 -9.41
N LYS A 176 -14.54 3.95 -9.69
CA LYS A 176 -13.46 4.34 -8.78
C LYS A 176 -13.99 5.35 -7.77
N VAL A 177 -13.92 5.01 -6.50
CA VAL A 177 -14.37 5.84 -5.39
C VAL A 177 -13.18 6.31 -4.58
N GLN A 178 -12.98 7.61 -4.46
CA GLN A 178 -11.98 8.20 -3.56
C GLN A 178 -12.44 8.09 -2.12
N HIS A 179 -11.51 7.90 -1.22
CA HIS A 179 -11.80 7.92 0.22
C HIS A 179 -12.24 9.31 0.67
N LYS A 180 -13.20 9.39 1.62
CA LYS A 180 -13.90 10.62 2.02
C LYS A 180 -12.95 11.74 2.48
N ASP A 181 -11.89 11.40 3.21
CA ASP A 181 -11.00 12.40 3.83
C ASP A 181 -9.66 12.54 3.10
N ILE A 182 -9.64 12.22 1.80
CA ILE A 182 -8.37 12.13 1.06
C ILE A 182 -7.68 13.49 0.96
N ASP A 183 -8.45 14.56 0.74
CA ASP A 183 -7.91 15.90 0.53
C ASP A 183 -7.23 16.42 1.81
N GLU A 184 -7.89 16.30 2.96
CA GLU A 184 -7.33 16.68 4.25
C GLU A 184 -6.12 15.82 4.61
N MET A 185 -6.22 14.50 4.41
CA MET A 185 -5.14 13.57 4.68
C MET A 185 -3.90 13.86 3.82
N VAL A 186 -4.07 14.05 2.51
CA VAL A 186 -2.96 14.35 1.59
C VAL A 186 -2.29 15.67 1.99
N ARG A 187 -3.08 16.69 2.33
CA ARG A 187 -2.54 17.98 2.81
C ARG A 187 -1.67 17.82 4.06
N LEU A 188 -2.15 17.07 5.04
CA LEU A 188 -1.43 16.83 6.29
C LEU A 188 -0.17 15.97 6.08
N ASP A 189 -0.29 14.91 5.29
CA ASP A 189 0.83 14.05 4.95
C ASP A 189 1.93 14.83 4.20
N LEU A 190 1.57 15.71 3.26
CA LEU A 190 2.52 16.58 2.56
C LEU A 190 3.25 17.54 3.52
N ILE A 191 2.52 18.14 4.47
CA ILE A 191 3.14 19.01 5.48
C ILE A 191 4.13 18.19 6.34
N THR A 192 3.76 16.96 6.71
CA THR A 192 4.61 16.08 7.51
C THR A 192 5.87 15.68 6.76
N ILE A 193 5.72 15.20 5.53
CA ILE A 193 6.84 14.76 4.67
C ILE A 193 7.80 15.90 4.37
N ARG A 194 7.28 17.10 4.13
CA ARG A 194 8.12 18.30 3.87
C ARG A 194 8.97 18.69 5.07
N ARG A 195 8.56 18.36 6.30
CA ARG A 195 9.24 18.72 7.55
C ARG A 195 10.20 17.64 8.06
N ILE A 196 10.09 16.40 7.58
CA ILE A 196 11.00 15.29 7.88
C ILE A 196 12.24 15.37 7.01
#